data_07f327dadc279a611303828f2e862f36
#
_entry.id   07f327dadc279a611303828f2e862f36
#
_cell.length_a   1.000
_cell.length_b   1.000
_cell.length_c   1.000
_cell.angle_alpha   90.00
_cell.angle_beta   90.00
_cell.angle_gamma   90.00
#
_symmetry.space_group_name_H-M   'P 1'
#
loop_
_entity.id
_entity.type
_entity.pdbx_description
1 polymer ?
#
loop_
_entity_poly.entity_id
_entity_poly.type
_entity_poly.pdbx_seq_one_letter_code
_entity_poly.pdbx_strand_id
1 'polypeptide(L)'
;FSELSERFKKTGAVHTAAIATQGGIRKYFDDISRHNAIDMIIGYSMLNNELFRDTCLLLSCRVSRSIISKVMKAGFPMVVSTSPPTDQALGIMKENSVAMAGFVRGNRMNIYNREECFL
;
A
#
# COMPACT_ATOMS: atom_id res chain seq x y z
N PHE A 1 9.37 -3.81 -5.82
CA PHE A 1 8.01 -4.40 -5.74
C PHE A 1 7.93 -5.79 -6.39
N SER A 2 8.75 -6.06 -7.39
CA SER A 2 8.79 -7.37 -8.03
C SER A 2 9.15 -8.50 -7.06
N GLU A 3 10.05 -8.25 -6.11
CA GLU A 3 10.40 -9.21 -5.06
C GLU A 3 9.21 -9.59 -4.19
N LEU A 4 8.38 -8.60 -3.84
CA LEU A 4 7.16 -8.81 -3.06
C LEU A 4 6.18 -9.66 -3.84
N SER A 5 6.06 -9.39 -5.14
CA SER A 5 5.20 -10.14 -6.05
C SER A 5 5.60 -11.61 -6.13
N GLU A 6 6.91 -11.90 -6.15
CA GLU A 6 7.41 -13.27 -6.16
C GLU A 6 7.10 -14.00 -4.86
N ARG A 7 7.30 -13.36 -3.71
CA ARG A 7 6.97 -13.95 -2.42
C ARG A 7 5.50 -14.30 -2.32
N PHE A 8 4.64 -13.39 -2.77
CA PHE A 8 3.20 -13.61 -2.80
C PHE A 8 2.84 -14.81 -3.68
N LYS A 9 3.47 -14.93 -4.85
CA LYS A 9 3.26 -16.06 -5.76
C LYS A 9 3.68 -17.39 -5.16
N LYS A 10 4.80 -17.41 -4.43
CA LYS A 10 5.34 -18.64 -3.84
C LYS A 10 4.44 -19.23 -2.77
N THR A 11 3.88 -18.39 -1.92
CA THR A 11 3.12 -18.85 -0.77
C THR A 11 1.60 -18.86 -1.00
N GLY A 12 1.12 -17.93 -1.84
CA GLY A 12 -0.31 -17.79 -2.15
C GLY A 12 -1.20 -17.44 -0.98
N ALA A 13 -0.69 -17.50 0.24
CA ALA A 13 -1.47 -17.31 1.47
C ALA A 13 -1.00 -16.11 2.29
N VAL A 14 0.09 -15.48 1.90
CA VAL A 14 0.71 -14.39 2.67
C VAL A 14 0.38 -13.04 2.06
N HIS A 15 0.03 -12.09 2.92
CA HIS A 15 -0.15 -10.68 2.54
C HIS A 15 1.13 -9.92 2.89
N THR A 16 1.51 -9.01 2.01
CA THR A 16 2.71 -8.20 2.18
C THR A 16 2.35 -6.72 2.24
N ALA A 17 2.96 -6.01 3.17
CA ALA A 17 2.90 -4.55 3.23
C ALA A 17 4.32 -4.01 3.27
N ALA A 18 4.58 -2.97 2.51
CA ALA A 18 5.91 -2.38 2.42
C ALA A 18 5.84 -0.86 2.37
N ILE A 19 6.90 -0.23 2.86
CA ILE A 19 7.12 1.20 2.68
C ILE A 19 8.17 1.41 1.59
N ALA A 20 7.85 2.27 0.64
CA ALA A 20 8.79 2.66 -0.41
C ALA A 20 8.95 4.16 -0.44
N THR A 21 10.13 4.58 -0.86
CA THR A 21 10.47 5.97 -1.18
C THR A 21 11.00 6.01 -2.60
N GLN A 22 11.45 7.16 -3.08
CA GLN A 22 12.08 7.28 -4.39
C GLN A 22 13.33 6.40 -4.51
N GLY A 23 13.99 6.09 -3.39
CA GLY A 23 15.16 5.22 -3.37
C GLY A 23 14.84 3.73 -3.39
N GLY A 24 13.55 3.36 -3.36
CA GLY A 24 13.11 1.95 -3.39
C GLY A 24 12.41 1.53 -2.11
N ILE A 25 12.27 0.20 -1.95
CA ILE A 25 11.60 -0.37 -0.78
C ILE A 25 12.51 -0.25 0.44
N ARG A 26 11.99 0.35 1.53
CA ARG A 26 12.71 0.55 2.78
C ARG A 26 12.53 -0.61 3.75
N LYS A 27 11.30 -1.13 3.84
CA LYS A 27 10.97 -2.21 4.76
C LYS A 27 9.70 -2.89 4.28
N TYR A 28 9.59 -4.19 4.52
CA TYR A 28 8.34 -4.92 4.27
C TYR A 28 8.10 -5.96 5.37
N PHE A 29 6.84 -6.33 5.53
CA PHE A 29 6.41 -7.40 6.42
C PHE A 29 5.40 -8.28 5.70
N ASP A 30 5.50 -9.59 5.95
CA ASP A 30 4.56 -10.59 5.47
C ASP A 30 3.77 -11.13 6.65
N ASP A 31 2.48 -11.38 6.43
CA ASP A 31 1.63 -12.02 7.45
C ASP A 31 0.44 -12.68 6.76
N ILE A 32 -0.13 -13.69 7.41
CA ILE A 32 -1.35 -14.33 6.92
C ILE A 32 -2.51 -13.32 6.94
N SER A 33 -2.53 -12.41 7.90
CA SER A 33 -3.52 -11.34 8.01
C SER A 33 -3.00 -10.06 7.37
N ARG A 34 -3.77 -9.53 6.40
CA ARG A 34 -3.44 -8.25 5.76
C ARG A 34 -3.40 -7.10 6.76
N HIS A 35 -4.28 -7.13 7.78
CA HIS A 35 -4.29 -6.12 8.82
C HIS A 35 -3.03 -6.16 9.67
N ASN A 36 -2.54 -7.36 10.00
CA ASN A 36 -1.30 -7.50 10.75
C ASN A 36 -0.09 -7.00 9.96
N ALA A 37 -0.01 -7.31 8.67
CA ALA A 37 1.09 -6.82 7.83
C ALA A 37 1.13 -5.30 7.80
N ILE A 38 -0.02 -4.65 7.67
CA ILE A 38 -0.12 -3.19 7.67
C ILE A 38 0.23 -2.61 9.03
N ASP A 39 -0.28 -3.22 10.12
CA ASP A 39 0.01 -2.77 11.48
C ASP A 39 1.51 -2.86 11.78
N MET A 40 2.18 -3.91 11.32
CA MET A 40 3.63 -4.06 11.48
C MET A 40 4.40 -2.96 10.76
N ILE A 41 3.98 -2.61 9.54
CA ILE A 41 4.65 -1.54 8.77
C ILE A 41 4.44 -0.18 9.44
N ILE A 42 3.25 0.09 9.93
CA ILE A 42 2.93 1.34 10.65
C ILE A 42 3.75 1.41 11.93
N GLY A 43 3.79 0.34 12.70
CA GLY A 43 4.56 0.27 13.94
C GLY A 43 6.06 0.46 13.71
N TYR A 44 6.60 -0.18 12.69
CA TYR A 44 8.00 0.01 12.31
C TYR A 44 8.30 1.47 12.01
N SER A 45 7.44 2.12 11.23
CA SER A 45 7.65 3.51 10.84
C SER A 45 7.59 4.45 12.02
N MET A 46 6.68 4.22 12.95
CA MET A 46 6.58 5.01 14.18
C MET A 46 7.81 4.85 15.07
N LEU A 47 8.29 3.61 15.23
CA LEU A 47 9.46 3.31 16.06
C LEU A 47 10.75 3.90 15.48
N ASN A 48 10.82 4.06 14.17
CA ASN A 48 12.00 4.57 13.48
C ASN A 48 11.88 6.03 13.07
N ASN A 49 10.84 6.73 13.55
CA ASN A 49 10.59 8.14 13.24
C ASN A 49 10.51 8.43 11.74
N GLU A 50 10.01 7.46 10.97
CA GLU A 50 9.81 7.64 9.54
C GLU A 50 8.69 8.65 9.28
N LEU A 51 8.93 9.56 8.34
CA LEU A 51 7.90 10.51 7.89
C LEU A 51 7.13 9.88 6.75
N PHE A 52 5.81 9.77 6.92
CA PHE A 52 4.97 9.11 5.92
C PHE A 52 4.75 9.95 4.65
N ARG A 53 4.87 11.28 4.72
CA ARG A 53 4.46 12.16 3.62
C ARG A 53 5.24 11.99 2.31
N ASP A 54 6.47 11.47 2.38
CA ASP A 54 7.28 11.22 1.19
C ASP A 54 7.38 9.73 0.88
N THR A 55 6.44 8.94 1.40
CA THR A 55 6.46 7.49 1.26
C THR A 55 5.24 7.01 0.49
N CYS A 56 5.35 5.78 0.01
CA CYS A 56 4.27 5.05 -0.64
C CYS A 56 4.07 3.74 0.11
N LEU A 57 2.82 3.41 0.40
CA LEU A 57 2.47 2.12 0.97
C LEU A 57 2.20 1.13 -0.16
N LEU A 58 2.99 0.06 -0.21
CA LEU A 58 2.83 -1.01 -1.19
C LEU A 58 2.11 -2.18 -0.53
N LEU A 59 1.07 -2.69 -1.18
CA LEU A 59 0.25 -3.77 -0.64
C LEU A 59 0.04 -4.88 -1.65
N SER A 60 -0.06 -6.11 -1.19
CA SER A 60 -0.45 -7.25 -2.00
C SER A 60 -1.92 -7.62 -1.81
N CYS A 61 -2.66 -6.85 -1.01
CA CYS A 61 -4.04 -7.15 -0.66
C CYS A 61 -5.02 -6.15 -1.27
N ARG A 62 -6.30 -6.53 -1.26
CA ARG A 62 -7.39 -5.64 -1.57
C ARG A 62 -7.43 -4.45 -0.62
N VAL A 63 -7.67 -3.27 -1.15
CA VAL A 63 -7.76 -2.06 -0.33
C VAL A 63 -9.22 -1.82 0.01
N SER A 64 -9.61 -2.24 1.21
CA SER A 64 -10.96 -2.09 1.73
C SER A 64 -11.07 -0.80 2.56
N ARG A 65 -12.31 -0.46 2.96
CA ARG A 65 -12.58 0.68 3.82
C ARG A 65 -11.78 0.62 5.12
N SER A 66 -11.71 -0.54 5.77
CA SER A 66 -10.98 -0.69 7.03
C SER A 66 -9.47 -0.51 6.84
N ILE A 67 -8.94 -0.97 5.71
CA ILE A 67 -7.52 -0.79 5.36
C ILE A 67 -7.22 0.69 5.12
N ILE A 68 -8.02 1.36 4.29
CA ILE A 68 -7.74 2.77 3.98
C ILE A 68 -7.90 3.67 5.22
N SER A 69 -8.78 3.33 6.14
CA SER A 69 -8.92 4.08 7.40
C SER A 69 -7.63 4.05 8.20
N LYS A 70 -6.98 2.89 8.31
CA LYS A 70 -5.67 2.77 8.96
C LYS A 70 -4.58 3.56 8.24
N VAL A 71 -4.54 3.44 6.92
CA VAL A 71 -3.56 4.11 6.07
C VAL A 71 -3.65 5.63 6.22
N MET A 72 -4.85 6.16 6.23
CA MET A 72 -5.08 7.60 6.37
C MET A 72 -4.69 8.10 7.75
N LYS A 73 -5.02 7.35 8.80
CA LYS A 73 -4.63 7.72 10.17
C LYS A 73 -3.13 7.74 10.34
N ALA A 74 -2.41 6.85 9.65
CA ALA A 74 -0.96 6.82 9.67
C ALA A 74 -0.33 7.95 8.86
N GLY A 75 -1.06 8.50 7.88
CA GLY A 75 -0.59 9.65 7.10
C GLY A 75 0.07 9.33 5.77
N PHE A 76 -0.13 8.13 5.22
CA PHE A 76 0.40 7.79 3.90
C PHE A 76 -0.33 8.57 2.81
N PRO A 77 0.41 9.28 1.93
CA PRO A 77 -0.21 10.04 0.85
C PRO A 77 -0.53 9.21 -0.40
N MET A 78 0.02 8.00 -0.49
CA MET A 78 -0.06 7.18 -1.70
C MET A 78 -0.11 5.70 -1.34
N VAL A 79 -0.98 4.97 -2.03
CA VAL A 79 -1.10 3.51 -1.89
C VAL A 79 -0.99 2.88 -3.27
N VAL A 80 -0.17 1.84 -3.38
CA VAL A 80 -0.03 1.03 -4.59
C VAL A 80 -0.26 -0.42 -4.22
N SER A 81 -1.15 -1.12 -4.93
CA SER A 81 -1.46 -2.50 -4.63
C SER A 81 -1.51 -3.36 -5.89
N THR A 82 -1.24 -4.65 -5.72
CA THR A 82 -1.47 -5.63 -6.78
C THR A 82 -2.96 -5.92 -6.99
N SER A 83 -3.79 -5.55 -6.03
CA SER A 83 -5.25 -5.77 -6.03
C SER A 83 -6.00 -4.45 -6.13
N PRO A 84 -7.30 -4.46 -6.48
CA PRO A 84 -8.06 -3.22 -6.60
C PRO A 84 -8.57 -2.71 -5.26
N PRO A 85 -8.94 -1.42 -5.18
CA PRO A 85 -9.68 -0.90 -4.04
C PRO A 85 -11.16 -1.28 -4.17
N THR A 86 -11.86 -1.32 -3.03
CA THR A 86 -13.32 -1.37 -3.02
C THR A 86 -13.87 0.01 -3.38
N ASP A 87 -15.13 0.07 -3.81
CA ASP A 87 -15.78 1.35 -4.14
C ASP A 87 -15.84 2.29 -2.93
N GLN A 88 -16.10 1.73 -1.75
CA GLN A 88 -16.13 2.51 -0.51
C GLN A 88 -14.76 3.10 -0.18
N ALA A 89 -13.70 2.30 -0.32
CA ALA A 89 -12.34 2.77 -0.07
C ALA A 89 -11.95 3.86 -1.06
N LEU A 90 -12.29 3.68 -2.33
CA LEU A 90 -11.98 4.67 -3.36
C LEU A 90 -12.67 6.01 -3.09
N GLY A 91 -13.94 5.98 -2.65
CA GLY A 91 -14.66 7.20 -2.26
C GLY A 91 -13.94 7.96 -1.15
N ILE A 92 -13.50 7.25 -0.12
CA ILE A 92 -12.74 7.85 1.01
C ILE A 92 -11.42 8.44 0.51
N MET A 93 -10.69 7.73 -0.36
CA MET A 93 -9.44 8.21 -0.91
C MET A 93 -9.61 9.50 -1.71
N LYS A 94 -10.67 9.57 -2.53
CA LYS A 94 -10.97 10.78 -3.31
C LYS A 94 -11.29 11.98 -2.41
N GLU A 95 -12.05 11.77 -1.36
CA GLU A 95 -12.40 12.83 -0.41
C GLU A 95 -11.18 13.35 0.35
N ASN A 96 -10.17 12.51 0.56
CA ASN A 96 -9.01 12.83 1.39
C ASN A 96 -7.71 12.97 0.58
N SER A 97 -7.81 13.03 -0.73
CA SER A 97 -6.68 13.26 -1.64
C SER A 97 -5.55 12.23 -1.51
N VAL A 98 -5.89 10.97 -1.23
CA VAL A 98 -4.92 9.87 -1.20
C VAL A 98 -4.77 9.32 -2.61
N ALA A 99 -3.54 9.27 -3.12
CA ALA A 99 -3.26 8.71 -4.44
C ALA A 99 -3.40 7.19 -4.40
N MET A 100 -3.99 6.60 -5.44
CA MET A 100 -4.22 5.16 -5.51
C MET A 100 -3.94 4.59 -6.90
N ALA A 101 -3.08 3.57 -6.94
CA ALA A 101 -2.92 2.71 -8.10
C ALA A 101 -3.13 1.26 -7.67
N GLY A 102 -3.80 0.48 -8.49
CA GLY A 102 -4.10 -0.92 -8.22
C GLY A 102 -3.85 -1.79 -9.44
N PHE A 103 -4.07 -3.09 -9.29
CA PHE A 103 -3.80 -4.09 -10.32
C PHE A 103 -2.39 -3.98 -10.90
N VAL A 104 -1.41 -3.65 -10.06
CA VAL A 104 -0.03 -3.49 -10.52
C VAL A 104 0.54 -4.85 -10.93
N ARG A 105 0.93 -4.97 -12.21
CA ARG A 105 1.49 -6.18 -12.81
C ARG A 105 2.57 -5.78 -13.82
N GLY A 106 3.82 -6.05 -13.52
CA GLY A 106 4.90 -5.67 -14.42
C GLY A 106 4.85 -4.19 -14.76
N ASN A 107 4.57 -3.85 -16.03
CA ASN A 107 4.49 -2.47 -16.49
C ASN A 107 3.06 -1.90 -16.52
N ARG A 108 2.10 -2.63 -15.97
CA ARG A 108 0.69 -2.24 -16.01
C ARG A 108 0.20 -1.86 -14.63
N MET A 109 -0.63 -0.83 -14.57
CA MET A 109 -1.35 -0.44 -13.37
C MET A 109 -2.61 0.34 -13.76
N ASN A 110 -3.62 0.28 -12.89
CA ASN A 110 -4.80 1.14 -13.01
C ASN A 110 -4.66 2.25 -11.99
N ILE A 111 -4.77 3.50 -12.45
CA ILE A 111 -4.72 4.66 -11.56
C ILE A 111 -6.14 5.05 -11.22
N TYR A 112 -6.47 5.02 -9.94
CA TYR A 112 -7.83 5.27 -9.45
C TYR A 112 -8.03 6.67 -8.91
N ASN A 113 -6.98 7.30 -8.41
CA ASN A 113 -7.06 8.63 -7.83
C ASN A 113 -5.71 9.32 -7.89
N ARG A 114 -5.73 10.63 -8.14
CA ARG A 114 -4.55 11.50 -8.19
C ARG A 114 -3.50 11.02 -9.19
N GLU A 115 -3.92 10.92 -10.44
CA GLU A 115 -3.07 10.47 -11.55
C GLU A 115 -1.74 11.22 -11.61
N GLU A 116 -1.72 12.51 -11.29
CA GLU A 116 -0.53 13.35 -11.33
C GLU A 116 0.60 12.85 -10.41
N CYS A 117 0.27 12.08 -9.38
CA CYS A 117 1.28 11.53 -8.46
C CYS A 117 2.06 10.36 -9.06
N PHE A 118 1.59 9.78 -10.16
CA PHE A 118 2.18 8.59 -10.80
C PHE A 118 2.86 8.88 -12.13
N LEU A 119 2.81 10.12 -12.58
CA LEU A 119 3.39 10.53 -13.88
C LEU A 119 4.80 11.06 -13.76
#